data_0aa94a21d26185c02ed490b4b813011e
#
_entry.id   0aa94a21d26185c02ed490b4b813011e
#
_cell.length_a   1.000
_cell.length_b   1.000
_cell.length_c   1.000
_cell.angle_alpha   90.00
_cell.angle_beta   90.00
_cell.angle_gamma   90.00
#
_symmetry.space_group_name_H-M   'P 1'
#
loop_
_entity.id
_entity.type
_entity.pdbx_description
1 polymer ?
#
loop_
_entity_poly.entity_id
_entity_poly.type
_entity_poly.pdbx_seq_one_letter_code
_entity_poly.pdbx_strand_id
1 'polypeptide(L)'
;LLGAAANMSFNDFFVFLGRPSICLPTEVGALMTIPILLYIFRKNSDPVHQEVTTVVEDHVPSVLMVGVVLSLIFASQFPDKPAITNGLICMAFAVIGCIYESIRQKSTAFLVEIFKEKFDYQTLLLLAGLFIVIAGITEAGVIDAIAEAFVKVGGNSLFGMYTLIVFASVVISAFVDNIPYVATMLPVVTGIAAM
;
A
#
# COMPACT_ATOMS: atom_id res chain seq x y z
N LEU A 1 4.60 0.17 -2.63
CA LEU A 1 5.63 1.12 -2.24
C LEU A 1 6.65 0.49 -1.29
N LEU A 2 6.26 0.06 -0.08
CA LEU A 2 7.15 -0.57 0.91
C LEU A 2 7.90 -1.79 0.34
N GLY A 3 7.19 -2.73 -0.28
CA GLY A 3 7.80 -3.92 -0.85
C GLY A 3 8.83 -3.61 -1.94
N ALA A 4 8.52 -2.66 -2.82
CA ALA A 4 9.44 -2.27 -3.89
C ALA A 4 10.70 -1.59 -3.35
N ALA A 5 10.57 -0.74 -2.33
CA ALA A 5 11.69 -0.01 -1.78
C ALA A 5 12.57 -0.85 -0.83
N ALA A 6 11.99 -1.87 -0.18
CA ALA A 6 12.73 -2.84 0.63
C ALA A 6 13.21 -4.06 -0.16
N ASN A 7 13.05 -4.08 -1.49
CA ASN A 7 13.31 -5.23 -2.37
C ASN A 7 12.62 -6.53 -1.88
N MET A 8 11.45 -6.39 -1.26
CA MET A 8 10.66 -7.51 -0.75
C MET A 8 9.76 -8.06 -1.85
N SER A 9 9.68 -9.38 -1.92
CA SER A 9 8.72 -10.07 -2.78
C SER A 9 7.31 -10.03 -2.17
N PHE A 10 6.30 -10.38 -2.95
CA PHE A 10 4.93 -10.47 -2.43
C PHE A 10 4.81 -11.50 -1.30
N ASN A 11 5.55 -12.61 -1.38
CA ASN A 11 5.54 -13.66 -0.36
C ASN A 11 6.20 -13.22 0.95
N ASP A 12 7.18 -12.31 0.91
CA ASP A 12 7.85 -11.78 2.11
C ASP A 12 6.91 -10.98 3.00
N PHE A 13 5.79 -10.55 2.44
CA PHE A 13 4.73 -9.92 3.21
C PHE A 13 4.08 -10.90 4.20
N PHE A 14 3.99 -12.17 3.84
CA PHE A 14 3.43 -13.23 4.70
C PHE A 14 4.48 -13.89 5.57
N VAL A 15 5.62 -14.28 4.96
CA VAL A 15 6.72 -14.98 5.63
C VAL A 15 8.04 -14.38 5.19
N PHE A 16 8.80 -13.82 6.13
CA PHE A 16 10.13 -13.27 5.91
C PHE A 16 11.15 -14.01 6.76
N LEU A 17 12.21 -14.53 6.14
CA LEU A 17 13.25 -15.34 6.80
C LEU A 17 12.69 -16.50 7.66
N GLY A 18 11.64 -17.16 7.19
CA GLY A 18 11.00 -18.27 7.89
C GLY A 18 10.16 -17.88 9.11
N ARG A 19 9.89 -16.59 9.31
CA ARG A 19 9.05 -16.06 10.40
C ARG A 19 7.83 -15.33 9.85
N PRO A 20 6.72 -15.30 10.58
CA PRO A 20 5.58 -14.47 10.21
C PRO A 20 6.00 -13.01 10.04
N SER A 21 5.62 -12.42 8.91
CA SER A 21 5.99 -11.05 8.54
C SER A 21 4.86 -10.06 8.86
N ILE A 22 4.83 -8.96 8.15
CA ILE A 22 3.94 -7.80 8.37
C ILE A 22 2.45 -8.18 8.34
N CYS A 23 2.07 -9.19 7.57
CA CYS A 23 0.69 -9.66 7.46
C CYS A 23 0.09 -9.99 8.82
N LEU A 24 0.79 -10.76 9.65
CA LEU A 24 0.26 -11.22 10.93
C LEU A 24 0.01 -10.07 11.92
N PRO A 25 0.96 -9.14 12.19
CA PRO A 25 0.69 -7.99 13.05
C PRO A 25 -0.44 -7.10 12.52
N THR A 26 -0.56 -6.95 11.19
CA THR A 26 -1.62 -6.15 10.57
C THR A 26 -2.98 -6.77 10.81
N GLU A 27 -3.12 -8.09 10.59
CA GLU A 27 -4.37 -8.82 10.85
C GLU A 27 -4.74 -8.82 12.33
N VAL A 28 -3.78 -9.04 13.23
CA VAL A 28 -4.02 -8.95 14.68
C VAL A 28 -4.47 -7.54 15.07
N GLY A 29 -3.83 -6.50 14.54
CA GLY A 29 -4.24 -5.11 14.75
C GLY A 29 -5.66 -4.85 14.27
N ALA A 30 -6.01 -5.31 13.06
CA ALA A 30 -7.34 -5.20 12.51
C ALA A 30 -8.40 -5.94 13.38
N LEU A 31 -8.09 -7.16 13.82
CA LEU A 31 -8.99 -7.93 14.69
C LEU A 31 -9.17 -7.25 16.06
N MET A 32 -8.15 -6.60 16.59
CA MET A 32 -8.24 -5.88 17.87
C MET A 32 -9.11 -4.62 17.78
N THR A 33 -9.36 -4.08 16.61
CA THR A 33 -10.30 -2.95 16.45
C THR A 33 -11.75 -3.38 16.68
N ILE A 34 -12.10 -4.63 16.39
CA ILE A 34 -13.47 -5.16 16.54
C ILE A 34 -14.01 -5.00 17.97
N PRO A 35 -13.33 -5.53 19.03
CA PRO A 35 -13.82 -5.38 20.40
C PRO A 35 -13.86 -3.92 20.84
N ILE A 36 -12.93 -3.07 20.36
CA ILE A 36 -12.93 -1.63 20.67
C ILE A 36 -14.19 -0.97 20.08
N LEU A 37 -14.49 -1.23 18.80
CA LEU A 37 -15.68 -0.70 18.15
C LEU A 37 -16.95 -1.21 18.80
N LEU A 38 -17.03 -2.50 19.12
CA LEU A 38 -18.16 -3.08 19.84
C LEU A 38 -18.37 -2.43 21.21
N TYR A 39 -17.29 -2.11 21.92
CA TYR A 39 -17.36 -1.41 23.21
C TYR A 39 -17.82 0.05 23.04
N ILE A 40 -17.28 0.78 22.07
CA ILE A 40 -17.65 2.18 21.83
C ILE A 40 -19.09 2.29 21.38
N PHE A 41 -19.50 1.45 20.42
CA PHE A 41 -20.85 1.49 19.82
C PHE A 41 -21.88 0.58 20.49
N ARG A 42 -21.58 0.01 21.68
CA ARG A 42 -22.46 -0.93 22.38
C ARG A 42 -23.87 -0.39 22.67
N LYS A 43 -24.03 0.93 22.67
CA LYS A 43 -25.33 1.59 22.89
C LYS A 43 -26.10 1.85 21.58
N ASN A 44 -25.46 1.72 20.45
CA ASN A 44 -26.06 1.95 19.12
C ASN A 44 -26.50 0.59 18.56
N SER A 45 -27.62 0.07 19.08
CA SER A 45 -28.18 -1.23 18.68
C SER A 45 -29.38 -1.09 17.75
N ASP A 46 -29.57 0.07 17.15
CA ASP A 46 -30.68 0.29 16.22
C ASP A 46 -30.49 -0.59 14.98
N PRO A 47 -31.50 -1.37 14.61
CA PRO A 47 -31.42 -2.22 13.43
C PRO A 47 -31.27 -1.36 12.18
N VAL A 48 -30.15 -1.53 11.48
CA VAL A 48 -29.93 -0.88 10.18
C VAL A 48 -30.72 -1.65 9.13
N HIS A 49 -31.88 -1.14 8.76
CA HIS A 49 -32.65 -1.65 7.63
C HIS A 49 -32.01 -1.12 6.33
N GLN A 50 -31.05 -1.86 5.77
CA GLN A 50 -30.61 -1.61 4.40
C GLN A 50 -31.45 -2.48 3.46
N GLU A 51 -32.43 -1.86 2.80
CA GLU A 51 -33.22 -2.50 1.75
C GLU A 51 -32.51 -2.52 0.38
N VAL A 52 -31.22 -2.21 0.34
CA VAL A 52 -30.48 -2.20 -0.92
C VAL A 52 -30.00 -3.62 -1.23
N THR A 53 -30.77 -4.34 -2.01
CA THR A 53 -30.32 -5.58 -2.66
C THR A 53 -29.41 -5.22 -3.83
N THR A 54 -28.09 -5.28 -3.62
CA THR A 54 -27.14 -5.14 -4.72
C THR A 54 -27.15 -6.43 -5.54
N VAL A 55 -27.73 -6.36 -6.73
CA VAL A 55 -27.65 -7.48 -7.69
C VAL A 55 -26.31 -7.40 -8.40
N VAL A 56 -25.46 -8.40 -8.20
CA VAL A 56 -24.18 -8.52 -8.93
C VAL A 56 -24.49 -9.09 -10.31
N GLU A 57 -24.49 -8.23 -11.32
CA GLU A 57 -24.77 -8.64 -12.71
C GLU A 57 -23.57 -9.25 -13.43
N ASP A 58 -22.34 -8.94 -12.97
CA ASP A 58 -21.11 -9.38 -13.62
C ASP A 58 -20.05 -9.80 -12.59
N HIS A 59 -19.53 -11.01 -12.75
CA HIS A 59 -18.46 -11.55 -11.91
C HIS A 59 -17.06 -11.44 -12.52
N VAL A 60 -16.95 -11.02 -13.78
CA VAL A 60 -15.66 -10.95 -14.50
C VAL A 60 -14.68 -10.00 -13.83
N PRO A 61 -15.06 -8.80 -13.33
CA PRO A 61 -14.15 -7.93 -12.57
C PRO A 61 -13.56 -8.62 -11.35
N SER A 62 -14.37 -9.39 -10.62
CA SER A 62 -13.90 -10.16 -9.44
C SER A 62 -12.91 -11.24 -9.84
N VAL A 63 -13.16 -11.96 -10.93
CA VAL A 63 -12.26 -12.99 -11.47
C VAL A 63 -10.94 -12.36 -11.93
N LEU A 64 -10.99 -11.22 -12.60
CA LEU A 64 -9.78 -10.49 -13.00
C LEU A 64 -8.96 -10.05 -11.78
N MET A 65 -9.61 -9.56 -10.73
CA MET A 65 -8.93 -9.16 -9.51
C MET A 65 -8.23 -10.35 -8.83
N VAL A 66 -8.92 -11.49 -8.71
CA VAL A 66 -8.30 -12.72 -8.21
C VAL A 66 -7.15 -13.17 -9.11
N GLY A 67 -7.31 -13.06 -10.42
CA GLY A 67 -6.27 -13.37 -11.41
C GLY A 67 -5.01 -12.52 -11.22
N VAL A 68 -5.15 -11.22 -10.98
CA VAL A 68 -4.02 -10.33 -10.65
C VAL A 68 -3.29 -10.82 -9.42
N VAL A 69 -4.01 -11.08 -8.32
CA VAL A 69 -3.41 -11.52 -7.05
C VAL A 69 -2.66 -12.83 -7.23
N LEU A 70 -3.29 -13.82 -7.87
CA LEU A 70 -2.65 -15.12 -8.14
C LEU A 70 -1.41 -14.99 -9.04
N SER A 71 -1.47 -14.13 -10.05
CA SER A 71 -0.33 -13.87 -10.94
C SER A 71 0.83 -13.20 -10.22
N LEU A 72 0.55 -12.27 -9.29
CA LEU A 72 1.58 -11.63 -8.44
C LEU A 72 2.20 -12.65 -7.48
N ILE A 73 1.40 -13.53 -6.87
CA ILE A 73 1.90 -14.62 -6.01
C ILE A 73 2.81 -15.55 -6.83
N PHE A 74 2.37 -15.95 -8.02
CA PHE A 74 3.16 -16.81 -8.89
C PHE A 74 4.45 -16.13 -9.34
N ALA A 75 4.40 -14.88 -9.79
CA ALA A 75 5.57 -14.12 -10.17
C ALA A 75 6.56 -13.91 -9.00
N SER A 76 6.07 -13.95 -7.77
CA SER A 76 6.89 -13.84 -6.56
C SER A 76 7.78 -15.07 -6.29
N GLN A 77 7.49 -16.20 -6.93
CA GLN A 77 8.33 -17.42 -6.83
C GLN A 77 9.65 -17.30 -7.62
N PHE A 78 9.76 -16.30 -8.51
CA PHE A 78 10.95 -16.08 -9.32
C PHE A 78 11.79 -14.96 -8.72
N PRO A 79 12.94 -15.24 -8.05
CA PRO A 79 13.76 -14.21 -7.40
C PRO A 79 14.42 -13.24 -8.38
N ASP A 80 14.78 -13.72 -9.58
CA ASP A 80 15.51 -12.92 -10.59
C ASP A 80 14.60 -12.15 -11.56
N LYS A 81 13.34 -11.93 -11.20
CA LYS A 81 12.40 -11.19 -12.07
C LYS A 81 12.78 -9.70 -12.17
N PRO A 82 12.60 -9.07 -13.34
CA PRO A 82 12.73 -7.63 -13.49
C PRO A 82 11.80 -6.87 -12.54
N ALA A 83 12.25 -5.74 -11.99
CA ALA A 83 11.45 -4.92 -11.07
C ALA A 83 10.10 -4.46 -11.66
N ILE A 84 10.03 -4.31 -12.99
CA ILE A 84 8.81 -3.90 -13.71
C ILE A 84 7.75 -5.02 -13.83
N THR A 85 8.08 -6.28 -13.51
CA THR A 85 7.20 -7.44 -13.72
C THR A 85 5.83 -7.27 -13.05
N ASN A 86 5.79 -6.77 -11.82
CA ASN A 86 4.54 -6.55 -11.10
C ASN A 86 3.66 -5.51 -11.81
N GLY A 87 4.26 -4.43 -12.30
CA GLY A 87 3.57 -3.41 -13.10
C GLY A 87 3.03 -3.96 -14.42
N LEU A 88 3.82 -4.79 -15.12
CA LEU A 88 3.39 -5.42 -16.37
C LEU A 88 2.21 -6.37 -16.16
N ILE A 89 2.18 -7.14 -15.08
CA ILE A 89 1.04 -7.99 -14.73
C ILE A 89 -0.21 -7.14 -14.54
N CYS A 90 -0.14 -6.09 -13.73
CA CYS A 90 -1.28 -5.19 -13.50
C CYS A 90 -1.76 -4.54 -14.80
N MET A 91 -0.84 -4.08 -15.65
CA MET A 91 -1.17 -3.49 -16.95
C MET A 91 -1.83 -4.50 -17.91
N ALA A 92 -1.34 -5.74 -17.94
CA ALA A 92 -1.93 -6.78 -18.77
C ALA A 92 -3.39 -7.06 -18.37
N PHE A 93 -3.65 -7.22 -17.08
CA PHE A 93 -5.02 -7.42 -16.58
C PHE A 93 -5.91 -6.19 -16.77
N ALA A 94 -5.37 -4.98 -16.66
CA ALA A 94 -6.10 -3.75 -16.97
C ALA A 94 -6.52 -3.71 -18.46
N VAL A 95 -5.60 -4.07 -19.36
CA VAL A 95 -5.91 -4.16 -20.81
C VAL A 95 -6.97 -5.23 -21.08
N ILE A 96 -6.86 -6.41 -20.46
CA ILE A 96 -7.87 -7.48 -20.57
C ILE A 96 -9.23 -6.97 -20.10
N GLY A 97 -9.29 -6.29 -18.95
CA GLY A 97 -10.53 -5.70 -18.45
C GLY A 97 -11.13 -4.66 -19.40
N CYS A 98 -10.29 -3.78 -19.98
CA CYS A 98 -10.73 -2.79 -20.96
C CYS A 98 -11.27 -3.45 -22.25
N ILE A 99 -10.61 -4.50 -22.73
CA ILE A 99 -11.07 -5.26 -23.90
C ILE A 99 -12.41 -5.93 -23.60
N TYR A 100 -12.51 -6.62 -22.45
CA TYR A 100 -13.74 -7.27 -22.03
C TYR A 100 -14.93 -6.29 -22.00
N GLU A 101 -14.75 -5.15 -21.33
CA GLU A 101 -15.83 -4.16 -21.17
C GLU A 101 -16.18 -3.50 -22.53
N SER A 102 -15.20 -3.26 -23.40
CA SER A 102 -15.44 -2.75 -24.77
C SER A 102 -16.27 -3.72 -25.61
N ILE A 103 -16.03 -5.02 -25.48
CA ILE A 103 -16.81 -6.06 -26.17
C ILE A 103 -18.23 -6.12 -25.61
N ARG A 104 -18.36 -6.07 -24.28
CA ARG A 104 -19.65 -6.13 -23.59
C ARG A 104 -20.53 -4.93 -23.94
N GLN A 105 -19.98 -3.74 -23.92
CA GLN A 105 -20.70 -2.51 -24.24
C GLN A 105 -20.85 -2.26 -25.75
N LYS A 106 -20.20 -3.06 -26.60
CA LYS A 106 -20.13 -2.87 -28.07
C LYS A 106 -19.73 -1.45 -28.47
N SER A 107 -18.93 -0.78 -27.63
CA SER A 107 -18.53 0.62 -27.84
C SER A 107 -17.13 0.83 -27.28
N THR A 108 -16.33 1.62 -28.03
CA THR A 108 -15.04 2.11 -27.55
C THR A 108 -15.16 3.46 -26.81
N ALA A 109 -16.37 4.04 -26.75
CA ALA A 109 -16.62 5.27 -26.00
C ALA A 109 -16.26 5.15 -24.53
N PHE A 110 -16.42 3.96 -23.95
CA PHE A 110 -16.00 3.62 -22.60
C PHE A 110 -14.50 3.86 -22.35
N LEU A 111 -13.63 3.57 -23.32
CA LEU A 111 -12.19 3.85 -23.19
C LEU A 111 -11.91 5.35 -23.06
N VAL A 112 -12.64 6.16 -23.82
CA VAL A 112 -12.52 7.62 -23.75
C VAL A 112 -13.03 8.14 -22.40
N GLU A 113 -14.11 7.56 -21.89
CA GLU A 113 -14.65 7.88 -20.56
C GLU A 113 -13.65 7.52 -19.45
N ILE A 114 -13.01 6.32 -19.50
CA ILE A 114 -11.97 5.94 -18.54
C ILE A 114 -10.88 7.00 -18.48
N PHE A 115 -10.32 7.39 -19.64
CA PHE A 115 -9.22 8.35 -19.66
C PHE A 115 -9.63 9.78 -19.31
N LYS A 116 -10.88 10.17 -19.51
CA LYS A 116 -11.36 11.52 -19.19
C LYS A 116 -11.90 11.66 -17.78
N GLU A 117 -12.62 10.65 -17.28
CA GLU A 117 -13.42 10.78 -16.05
C GLU A 117 -12.98 9.82 -14.94
N LYS A 118 -12.42 8.65 -15.28
CA LYS A 118 -12.06 7.62 -14.29
C LYS A 118 -10.56 7.60 -13.98
N PHE A 119 -9.74 8.17 -14.85
CA PHE A 119 -8.30 8.18 -14.67
C PHE A 119 -7.89 9.33 -13.76
N ASP A 120 -7.38 8.99 -12.58
CA ASP A 120 -7.00 9.97 -11.56
C ASP A 120 -5.62 10.57 -11.85
N TYR A 121 -5.60 11.55 -12.76
CA TYR A 121 -4.40 12.31 -13.08
C TYR A 121 -3.87 13.10 -11.89
N GLN A 122 -4.75 13.54 -10.98
CA GLN A 122 -4.37 14.34 -9.82
C GLN A 122 -3.51 13.51 -8.87
N THR A 123 -3.93 12.27 -8.56
CA THR A 123 -3.13 11.36 -7.74
C THR A 123 -1.80 11.01 -8.39
N LEU A 124 -1.75 10.80 -9.71
CA LEU A 124 -0.48 10.54 -10.40
C LEU A 124 0.48 11.74 -10.35
N LEU A 125 -0.02 12.94 -10.58
CA LEU A 125 0.78 14.17 -10.49
C LEU A 125 1.24 14.44 -9.06
N LEU A 126 0.37 14.18 -8.07
CA LEU A 126 0.71 14.28 -6.66
C LEU A 126 1.87 13.33 -6.32
N LEU A 127 1.77 12.06 -6.72
CA LEU A 127 2.82 11.07 -6.46
C LEU A 127 4.13 11.43 -7.16
N ALA A 128 4.06 11.84 -8.43
CA ALA A 128 5.25 12.27 -9.16
C ALA A 128 5.92 13.48 -8.49
N GLY A 129 5.14 14.50 -8.11
CA GLY A 129 5.64 15.66 -7.39
C GLY A 129 6.24 15.29 -6.03
N LEU A 130 5.59 14.39 -5.30
CA LEU A 130 6.08 13.89 -4.02
C LEU A 130 7.44 13.21 -4.17
N PHE A 131 7.62 12.32 -5.15
CA PHE A 131 8.91 11.65 -5.37
C PHE A 131 10.02 12.63 -5.77
N ILE A 132 9.70 13.67 -6.55
CA ILE A 132 10.66 14.73 -6.89
C ILE A 132 11.09 15.49 -5.62
N VAL A 133 10.15 15.86 -4.76
CA VAL A 133 10.45 16.53 -3.49
C VAL A 133 11.29 15.65 -2.58
N ILE A 134 10.93 14.36 -2.42
CA ILE A 134 11.69 13.41 -1.60
C ILE A 134 13.12 13.26 -2.13
N ALA A 135 13.29 13.13 -3.44
CA ALA A 135 14.63 13.08 -4.04
C ALA A 135 15.44 14.37 -3.72
N GLY A 136 14.81 15.54 -3.80
CA GLY A 136 15.46 16.81 -3.48
C GLY A 136 15.88 16.93 -2.01
N ILE A 137 15.01 16.56 -1.06
CA ILE A 137 15.34 16.60 0.38
C ILE A 137 16.38 15.54 0.76
N THR A 138 16.42 14.40 0.05
CA THR A 138 17.42 13.36 0.24
C THR A 138 18.81 13.89 -0.22
N GLU A 139 18.88 14.47 -1.41
CA GLU A 139 20.10 15.06 -1.94
C GLU A 139 20.62 16.23 -1.07
N ALA A 140 19.70 16.98 -0.47
CA ALA A 140 20.05 18.06 0.45
C ALA A 140 20.54 17.58 1.83
N GLY A 141 20.62 16.26 2.09
CA GLY A 141 21.07 15.69 3.37
C GLY A 141 20.07 15.83 4.51
N VAL A 142 18.84 16.26 4.25
CA VAL A 142 17.81 16.44 5.29
C VAL A 142 17.40 15.08 5.87
N ILE A 143 17.34 14.03 5.05
CA ILE A 143 17.02 12.67 5.48
C ILE A 143 18.07 12.16 6.49
N ASP A 144 19.36 12.40 6.22
CA ASP A 144 20.45 12.00 7.12
C ASP A 144 20.36 12.76 8.46
N ALA A 145 20.07 14.04 8.42
CA ALA A 145 19.89 14.84 9.63
C ALA A 145 18.71 14.34 10.49
N ILE A 146 17.60 13.93 9.85
CA ILE A 146 16.46 13.32 10.55
C ILE A 146 16.87 11.96 11.14
N ALA A 147 17.56 11.11 10.38
CA ALA A 147 18.06 9.81 10.84
C ALA A 147 18.98 9.97 12.07
N GLU A 148 19.94 10.90 12.03
CA GLU A 148 20.80 11.21 13.17
C GLU A 148 20.00 11.69 14.42
N ALA A 149 18.96 12.49 14.20
CA ALA A 149 18.09 12.93 15.30
C ALA A 149 17.37 11.74 15.97
N PHE A 150 16.86 10.79 15.16
CA PHE A 150 16.27 9.57 15.67
C PHE A 150 17.28 8.72 16.48
N VAL A 151 18.51 8.57 15.98
CA VAL A 151 19.57 7.83 16.66
C VAL A 151 19.93 8.49 18.00
N LYS A 152 20.05 9.82 18.05
CA LYS A 152 20.31 10.56 19.28
C LYS A 152 19.21 10.37 20.34
N VAL A 153 17.95 10.32 19.95
CA VAL A 153 16.81 10.16 20.87
C VAL A 153 16.59 8.69 21.23
N GLY A 154 16.70 7.76 20.26
CA GLY A 154 16.47 6.32 20.48
C GLY A 154 17.60 5.61 21.20
N GLY A 155 18.80 6.21 21.26
CA GLY A 155 19.98 5.62 21.88
C GLY A 155 20.49 4.36 21.15
N ASN A 156 21.38 3.62 21.78
CA ASN A 156 22.03 2.42 21.20
C ASN A 156 21.18 1.14 21.33
N SER A 157 19.94 1.23 21.79
CA SER A 157 19.06 0.07 21.96
C SER A 157 18.21 -0.13 20.71
N LEU A 158 18.35 -1.27 20.04
CA LEU A 158 17.52 -1.65 18.90
C LEU A 158 16.02 -1.60 19.25
N PHE A 159 15.66 -2.06 20.46
CA PHE A 159 14.27 -2.02 20.93
C PHE A 159 13.79 -0.58 21.14
N GLY A 160 14.63 0.28 21.73
CA GLY A 160 14.32 1.71 21.94
C GLY A 160 14.10 2.43 20.60
N MET A 161 14.99 2.19 19.61
CA MET A 161 14.88 2.75 18.28
C MET A 161 13.61 2.30 17.56
N TYR A 162 13.35 0.99 17.57
CA TYR A 162 12.12 0.43 16.98
C TYR A 162 10.87 1.03 17.61
N THR A 163 10.81 1.10 18.94
CA THR A 163 9.68 1.66 19.66
C THR A 163 9.47 3.14 19.31
N LEU A 164 10.54 3.92 19.27
CA LEU A 164 10.49 5.33 18.89
C LEU A 164 9.96 5.53 17.49
N ILE A 165 10.46 4.76 16.51
CA ILE A 165 10.01 4.84 15.10
C ILE A 165 8.53 4.47 15.02
N VAL A 166 8.09 3.39 15.67
CA VAL A 166 6.69 2.94 15.64
C VAL A 166 5.77 4.01 16.21
N PHE A 167 6.06 4.54 17.42
CA PHE A 167 5.19 5.55 18.03
C PHE A 167 5.21 6.87 17.24
N ALA A 168 6.36 7.33 16.79
CA ALA A 168 6.46 8.50 15.92
C ALA A 168 5.65 8.31 14.63
N SER A 169 5.73 7.12 14.02
CA SER A 169 4.97 6.75 12.82
C SER A 169 3.47 6.82 13.06
N VAL A 170 2.97 6.25 14.15
CA VAL A 170 1.54 6.28 14.50
C VAL A 170 1.04 7.72 14.67
N VAL A 171 1.80 8.55 15.40
CA VAL A 171 1.41 9.94 15.65
C VAL A 171 1.42 10.76 14.35
N ILE A 172 2.48 10.66 13.55
CA ILE A 172 2.62 11.45 12.31
C ILE A 172 1.59 10.97 11.27
N SER A 173 1.41 9.65 11.10
CA SER A 173 0.47 9.08 10.15
C SER A 173 -1.00 9.38 10.48
N ALA A 174 -1.31 9.79 11.71
CA ALA A 174 -2.64 10.26 12.07
C ALA A 174 -3.00 11.61 11.41
N PHE A 175 -2.01 12.39 10.97
CA PHE A 175 -2.18 13.73 10.37
C PHE A 175 -1.75 13.78 8.90
N VAL A 176 -0.88 12.86 8.49
CA VAL A 176 -0.29 12.80 7.14
C VAL A 176 -0.79 11.54 6.45
N ASP A 177 -1.20 11.65 5.20
CA ASP A 177 -1.62 10.50 4.40
C ASP A 177 -0.51 9.43 4.33
N ASN A 178 -0.90 8.16 4.34
CA ASN A 178 0.00 7.01 4.42
C ASN A 178 1.04 6.96 3.28
N ILE A 179 0.66 7.35 2.06
CA ILE A 179 1.56 7.28 0.90
C ILE A 179 2.72 8.27 1.03
N PRO A 180 2.49 9.58 1.26
CA PRO A 180 3.55 10.55 1.50
C PRO A 180 4.42 10.19 2.71
N TYR A 181 3.77 9.76 3.80
CA TYR A 181 4.47 9.39 5.01
C TYR A 181 5.47 8.25 4.78
N VAL A 182 4.99 7.14 4.20
CA VAL A 182 5.84 5.96 3.92
C VAL A 182 6.98 6.30 2.97
N ALA A 183 6.69 7.08 1.91
CA ALA A 183 7.70 7.48 0.93
C ALA A 183 8.82 8.32 1.55
N THR A 184 8.52 9.14 2.56
CA THR A 184 9.50 9.98 3.27
C THR A 184 10.25 9.19 4.35
N MET A 185 9.54 8.38 5.13
CA MET A 185 10.14 7.64 6.27
C MET A 185 11.01 6.48 5.84
N LEU A 186 10.79 5.93 4.67
CA LEU A 186 11.57 4.78 4.21
C LEU A 186 13.06 5.10 4.02
N PRO A 187 13.47 6.20 3.34
CA PRO A 187 14.87 6.61 3.32
C PRO A 187 15.43 6.93 4.72
N VAL A 188 14.63 7.49 5.63
CA VAL A 188 15.08 7.74 7.02
C VAL A 188 15.40 6.43 7.74
N VAL A 189 14.50 5.43 7.66
CA VAL A 189 14.71 4.12 8.31
C VAL A 189 15.90 3.38 7.71
N THR A 190 16.08 3.44 6.38
CA THR A 190 17.25 2.85 5.71
C THR A 190 18.55 3.57 6.11
N GLY A 191 18.51 4.90 6.27
CA GLY A 191 19.64 5.68 6.79
C GLY A 191 20.02 5.29 8.22
N ILE A 192 19.02 5.12 9.13
CA ILE A 192 19.24 4.65 10.49
C ILE A 192 19.86 3.23 10.50
N ALA A 193 19.38 2.35 9.61
CA ALA A 193 19.89 0.97 9.54
C ALA A 193 21.33 0.88 8.99
N ALA A 194 21.82 1.91 8.32
CA ALA A 194 23.17 2.00 7.78
C ALA A 194 24.19 2.62 8.76
N MET A 195 23.73 3.22 9.86
CA MET A 195 24.54 3.78 10.95
C MET A 195 24.87 2.73 12.01
#